data_d37b9eb6323828166d7599451f57dd8c
#
_entry.id   d37b9eb6323828166d7599451f57dd8c
#
_cell.length_a   1.000
_cell.length_b   1.000
_cell.length_c   1.000
_cell.angle_alpha   90.00
_cell.angle_beta   90.00
_cell.angle_gamma   90.00
#
_symmetry.space_group_name_H-M   'P 1'
#
loop_
_entity.id
_entity.type
_entity.pdbx_description
1 polymer ?
#
loop_
_entity_poly.entity_id
_entity_poly.type
_entity_poly.pdbx_seq_one_letter_code
_entity_poly.pdbx_strand_id
1 'polypeptide(L)'
;MRETLAGYPCTGRGYGVWKVMKKETIAAISTGMTNSGIGIVRISGEDAFAVADRVYRGKQRLSDAESHTIHYGHIIDSGETVDEVLVMAMRSPRTFTGEDTIEINCHGGTFVIRRVLETVLKNGARPAEPGEFTKRAFLNGKMDLSQAEAVIDVINSENEYALQSSLSQLKGSIKNKIIDIRNKIIYHTAFIESALDDPEHIEIDGYADTLLEAAEEIIHDLEEMIRSADNGRVIREGINTVILGKPNAGKSSLLNVLAGHERAIVTDIEGTTRDILEEQIRLGDLSLNVIDTAGIRQTEDVIEKIGVDRAMEYAGKADLIIYVVDASRELDENDEKILPLIKDKNTVILLNKSDLDTVVTEEMIKKKAGSICSGFPEEGKNKKEIPVISISAKEEKGIEKLEKKLKEMFLNGIVSFNDQICISNVRQKNALADAEESMKKVVESINAGMPEDFYSIDLMDAYEALGSITGESVGEDLVNEIFSKFCMGK
;
A
#
# COMPACT_ATOMS: atom_id res chain seq x y z
N MET A 1 33.19 -44.87 24.94
CA MET A 1 32.62 -45.11 23.60
C MET A 1 31.45 -44.19 23.42
N ARG A 2 31.64 -43.12 22.70
CA ARG A 2 30.59 -42.16 22.28
C ARG A 2 30.50 -42.34 20.77
N GLU A 3 29.44 -42.95 20.31
CA GLU A 3 29.12 -43.01 18.88
C GLU A 3 28.25 -41.83 18.52
N THR A 4 28.77 -41.06 17.62
CA THR A 4 28.21 -39.90 16.93
C THR A 4 27.11 -40.37 15.98
N LEU A 5 25.87 -39.92 16.21
CA LEU A 5 24.82 -39.98 15.22
C LEU A 5 25.09 -38.90 14.16
N ALA A 6 25.43 -39.36 12.97
CA ALA A 6 25.58 -38.53 11.77
C ALA A 6 24.21 -37.95 11.37
N GLY A 7 24.12 -36.62 11.37
CA GLY A 7 22.97 -35.91 10.86
C GLY A 7 22.86 -36.04 9.34
N TYR A 8 21.68 -36.36 8.85
CA TYR A 8 21.34 -36.24 7.43
C TYR A 8 21.30 -34.74 7.06
N PRO A 9 21.90 -34.37 5.94
CA PRO A 9 21.77 -33.02 5.44
C PRO A 9 20.36 -32.83 4.86
N CYS A 10 19.57 -31.99 5.49
CA CYS A 10 18.38 -31.43 4.85
C CYS A 10 18.80 -30.61 3.62
N THR A 11 18.68 -31.23 2.46
CA THR A 11 18.81 -30.53 1.17
C THR A 11 17.55 -29.71 0.95
N GLY A 12 17.50 -28.52 1.52
CA GLY A 12 16.53 -27.50 1.14
C GLY A 12 16.82 -27.04 -0.30
N ARG A 13 16.06 -27.55 -1.24
CA ARG A 13 15.92 -26.93 -2.56
C ARG A 13 15.01 -25.73 -2.36
N GLY A 14 15.49 -24.52 -2.73
CA GLY A 14 14.55 -23.45 -2.90
C GLY A 14 15.01 -22.02 -2.64
N TYR A 15 16.31 -21.75 -2.45
CA TYR A 15 16.78 -20.39 -2.63
C TYR A 15 17.47 -20.33 -4.00
N GLY A 16 16.78 -19.72 -4.99
CA GLY A 16 17.42 -19.39 -6.25
C GLY A 16 18.78 -18.77 -5.95
N VAL A 17 19.84 -19.27 -6.59
CA VAL A 17 21.22 -18.80 -6.40
C VAL A 17 21.25 -17.33 -6.82
N TRP A 18 20.92 -16.44 -5.88
CA TRP A 18 21.15 -15.03 -6.05
C TRP A 18 22.65 -14.86 -6.27
N LYS A 19 23.01 -14.48 -7.50
CA LYS A 19 24.39 -14.19 -7.86
C LYS A 19 24.91 -13.24 -6.81
N VAL A 20 25.95 -13.63 -6.07
CA VAL A 20 26.60 -12.79 -5.06
C VAL A 20 27.03 -11.52 -5.78
N MET A 21 26.19 -10.50 -5.77
CA MET A 21 26.57 -9.17 -6.23
C MET A 21 27.77 -8.79 -5.37
N LYS A 22 28.83 -8.29 -6.01
CA LYS A 22 29.96 -7.69 -5.30
C LYS A 22 29.35 -6.75 -4.27
N LYS A 23 29.55 -7.04 -2.99
CA LYS A 23 28.95 -6.26 -1.88
C LYS A 23 29.66 -4.90 -1.76
N GLU A 24 29.42 -4.05 -2.76
CA GLU A 24 29.94 -2.68 -2.74
C GLU A 24 29.30 -1.91 -1.61
N THR A 25 30.10 -1.14 -0.90
CA THR A 25 29.59 -0.24 0.14
C THR A 25 28.84 0.93 -0.51
N ILE A 26 27.63 1.16 -0.09
CA ILE A 26 26.74 2.18 -0.62
C ILE A 26 26.54 3.31 0.39
N ALA A 27 26.21 4.52 -0.11
CA ALA A 27 25.82 5.63 0.72
C ALA A 27 24.72 6.48 0.06
N ALA A 28 23.83 7.01 0.90
CA ALA A 28 22.80 7.97 0.49
C ALA A 28 22.37 8.87 1.64
N ILE A 29 21.69 9.96 1.29
CA ILE A 29 20.96 10.81 2.23
C ILE A 29 19.68 10.07 2.62
N SER A 30 19.45 9.88 3.92
CA SER A 30 18.28 9.15 4.47
C SER A 30 17.23 10.06 5.09
N THR A 31 17.39 11.37 5.03
CA THR A 31 16.42 12.40 5.46
C THR A 31 15.88 13.17 4.27
N GLY A 32 14.77 13.89 4.48
CA GLY A 32 14.23 14.76 3.44
C GLY A 32 15.24 15.83 2.98
N MET A 33 15.19 16.22 1.71
CA MET A 33 16.08 17.21 1.09
C MET A 33 15.55 18.65 1.29
N THR A 34 15.16 18.97 2.51
CA THR A 34 14.72 20.31 2.92
C THR A 34 15.64 20.84 4.02
N ASN A 35 15.75 22.17 4.17
CA ASN A 35 16.51 22.75 5.28
C ASN A 35 15.87 22.36 6.61
N SER A 36 16.61 21.63 7.43
CA SER A 36 16.18 21.11 8.73
C SER A 36 17.30 21.23 9.76
N GLY A 37 17.03 20.95 11.04
CA GLY A 37 18.08 20.98 12.05
C GLY A 37 19.11 19.86 11.90
N ILE A 38 18.70 18.69 11.37
CA ILE A 38 19.54 17.48 11.24
C ILE A 38 19.36 16.87 9.86
N GLY A 39 20.45 16.42 9.26
CA GLY A 39 20.50 15.59 8.08
C GLY A 39 21.28 14.29 8.36
N ILE A 40 20.89 13.19 7.72
CA ILE A 40 21.52 11.89 7.92
C ILE A 40 22.05 11.36 6.58
N VAL A 41 23.35 11.04 6.55
CA VAL A 41 23.97 10.23 5.48
C VAL A 41 24.20 8.84 6.02
N ARG A 42 23.60 7.84 5.36
CA ARG A 42 23.75 6.41 5.72
C ARG A 42 24.74 5.73 4.79
N ILE A 43 25.60 4.91 5.37
CA ILE A 43 26.58 4.07 4.68
C ILE A 43 26.27 2.62 5.07
N SER A 44 26.18 1.69 4.11
CA SER A 44 25.99 0.25 4.38
C SER A 44 26.87 -0.59 3.48
N GLY A 45 27.44 -1.64 4.03
CA GLY A 45 28.28 -2.59 3.31
C GLY A 45 29.49 -3.03 4.12
N GLU A 46 30.26 -3.94 3.55
CA GLU A 46 31.42 -4.57 4.20
C GLU A 46 32.49 -3.54 4.61
N ASP A 47 32.69 -2.50 3.77
CA ASP A 47 33.68 -1.44 4.01
C ASP A 47 33.11 -0.20 4.71
N ALA A 48 31.89 -0.25 5.26
CA ALA A 48 31.23 0.93 5.83
C ALA A 48 32.06 1.64 6.91
N PHE A 49 32.69 0.89 7.81
CA PHE A 49 33.59 1.43 8.82
C PHE A 49 34.88 1.98 8.24
N ALA A 50 35.48 1.31 7.25
CA ALA A 50 36.70 1.74 6.60
C ALA A 50 36.50 3.04 5.82
N VAL A 51 35.39 3.18 5.13
CA VAL A 51 35.00 4.41 4.42
C VAL A 51 34.77 5.55 5.41
N ALA A 52 34.04 5.29 6.49
CA ALA A 52 33.77 6.30 7.51
C ALA A 52 35.04 6.77 8.23
N ASP A 53 35.98 5.88 8.56
CA ASP A 53 37.25 6.24 9.19
C ASP A 53 38.14 7.14 8.34
N ARG A 54 38.01 7.10 7.00
CA ARG A 54 38.76 7.97 6.09
C ARG A 54 38.33 9.43 6.23
N VAL A 55 37.05 9.65 6.46
CA VAL A 55 36.43 11.00 6.49
C VAL A 55 36.16 11.52 7.90
N TYR A 56 36.06 10.67 8.88
CA TYR A 56 35.74 11.03 10.27
C TYR A 56 36.98 11.32 11.09
N ARG A 57 36.90 12.35 11.95
CA ARG A 57 37.90 12.67 12.98
C ARG A 57 37.20 12.92 14.30
N GLY A 58 37.47 12.08 15.29
CA GLY A 58 36.95 12.15 16.64
C GLY A 58 37.90 11.59 17.66
N LYS A 59 37.40 11.25 18.86
CA LYS A 59 38.22 10.74 19.98
C LYS A 59 38.86 9.39 19.65
N GLN A 60 38.21 8.55 18.86
CA GLN A 60 38.67 7.21 18.44
C GLN A 60 38.23 6.95 17.00
N ARG A 61 38.79 5.93 16.38
CA ARG A 61 38.34 5.43 15.08
C ARG A 61 36.98 4.74 15.25
N LEU A 62 36.13 4.84 14.23
CA LEU A 62 34.84 4.16 14.23
C LEU A 62 34.98 2.63 14.14
N SER A 63 36.05 2.15 13.45
CA SER A 63 36.40 0.73 13.39
C SER A 63 36.74 0.12 14.77
N ASP A 64 37.15 0.92 15.74
CA ASP A 64 37.43 0.49 17.11
C ASP A 64 36.21 0.64 18.04
N ALA A 65 35.11 1.22 17.53
CA ALA A 65 33.91 1.48 18.30
C ALA A 65 33.08 0.21 18.54
N GLU A 66 32.42 0.15 19.68
CA GLU A 66 31.40 -0.85 19.95
C GLU A 66 30.17 -0.61 19.08
N SER A 67 29.44 -1.69 18.79
CA SER A 67 28.22 -1.60 18.01
C SER A 67 27.12 -0.90 18.80
N HIS A 68 26.27 -0.11 18.08
CA HIS A 68 25.17 0.67 18.63
C HIS A 68 25.63 1.78 19.60
N THR A 69 26.72 2.44 19.23
CA THR A 69 27.27 3.60 19.96
C THR A 69 27.29 4.86 19.10
N ILE A 70 27.29 6.01 19.74
CA ILE A 70 27.29 7.33 19.11
C ILE A 70 28.59 8.04 19.43
N HIS A 71 29.23 8.62 18.40
CA HIS A 71 30.53 9.27 18.48
C HIS A 71 30.44 10.69 17.96
N TYR A 72 30.88 11.65 18.77
CA TYR A 72 31.05 13.04 18.37
C TYR A 72 32.37 13.23 17.63
N GLY A 73 32.34 14.03 16.57
CA GLY A 73 33.52 14.39 15.80
C GLY A 73 33.22 15.29 14.61
N HIS A 74 34.09 15.27 13.62
CA HIS A 74 34.02 16.12 12.44
C HIS A 74 34.20 15.29 11.17
N ILE A 75 33.53 15.68 10.10
CA ILE A 75 33.81 15.18 8.75
C ILE A 75 34.83 16.09 8.09
N ILE A 76 35.87 15.48 7.54
CA ILE A 76 37.01 16.17 6.93
C ILE A 76 37.10 15.76 5.45
N ASP A 77 37.19 16.75 4.56
CA ASP A 77 37.50 16.59 3.14
C ASP A 77 38.80 17.37 2.82
N SER A 78 39.80 16.67 2.32
CA SER A 78 41.09 17.27 1.88
C SER A 78 41.75 18.15 2.96
N GLY A 79 41.56 17.83 4.23
CA GLY A 79 42.15 18.54 5.37
C GLY A 79 41.26 19.67 5.91
N GLU A 80 40.15 20.00 5.27
CA GLU A 80 39.18 20.98 5.74
C GLU A 80 38.01 20.34 6.46
N THR A 81 37.50 20.97 7.52
CA THR A 81 36.28 20.52 8.22
C THR A 81 35.07 20.84 7.36
N VAL A 82 34.31 19.80 7.01
CA VAL A 82 33.05 19.92 6.28
C VAL A 82 31.90 20.21 7.25
N ASP A 83 31.83 19.45 8.35
CA ASP A 83 30.80 19.65 9.36
C ASP A 83 31.19 18.96 10.69
N GLU A 84 30.55 19.40 11.77
CA GLU A 84 30.54 18.80 13.10
C GLU A 84 29.38 17.81 13.20
N VAL A 85 29.65 16.56 13.62
CA VAL A 85 28.69 15.46 13.45
C VAL A 85 28.60 14.57 14.68
N LEU A 86 27.45 13.85 14.77
CA LEU A 86 27.28 12.66 15.58
C LEU A 86 27.21 11.44 14.67
N VAL A 87 28.07 10.46 14.88
CA VAL A 87 28.15 9.26 14.04
C VAL A 87 27.67 8.04 14.83
N MET A 88 26.68 7.34 14.31
CA MET A 88 26.19 6.07 14.84
C MET A 88 26.91 4.91 14.16
N ALA A 89 27.51 4.03 14.96
CA ALA A 89 28.25 2.85 14.52
C ALA A 89 27.45 1.57 14.83
N MET A 90 27.06 0.82 13.79
CA MET A 90 26.23 -0.38 13.92
C MET A 90 26.85 -1.55 13.14
N ARG A 91 27.12 -2.66 13.81
CA ARG A 91 27.73 -3.84 13.19
C ARG A 91 26.70 -4.90 12.83
N SER A 92 26.94 -5.53 11.70
CA SER A 92 26.25 -6.75 11.26
C SER A 92 26.20 -7.80 12.40
N PRO A 93 25.13 -8.63 12.47
CA PRO A 93 23.89 -8.62 11.68
C PRO A 93 22.75 -7.76 12.28
N ARG A 94 22.96 -7.10 13.42
CA ARG A 94 21.93 -6.31 14.10
C ARG A 94 21.82 -4.89 13.56
N THR A 95 21.57 -4.77 12.25
CA THR A 95 21.37 -3.52 11.53
C THR A 95 20.14 -3.65 10.63
N PHE A 96 19.69 -2.55 10.02
CA PHE A 96 18.55 -2.56 9.11
C PHE A 96 18.81 -3.46 7.88
N THR A 97 19.96 -3.27 7.22
CA THR A 97 20.34 -4.05 6.03
C THR A 97 20.89 -5.44 6.36
N GLY A 98 21.24 -5.72 7.63
CA GLY A 98 22.01 -6.90 8.00
C GLY A 98 23.51 -6.78 7.71
N GLU A 99 23.98 -5.65 7.16
CA GLU A 99 25.38 -5.32 6.88
C GLU A 99 25.92 -4.35 7.92
N ASP A 100 27.25 -4.13 7.96
CA ASP A 100 27.83 -3.04 8.72
C ASP A 100 27.25 -1.70 8.25
N THR A 101 26.81 -0.87 9.18
CA THR A 101 26.10 0.37 8.88
C THR A 101 26.66 1.52 9.73
N ILE A 102 26.88 2.66 9.07
CA ILE A 102 27.24 3.93 9.71
C ILE A 102 26.18 4.97 9.33
N GLU A 103 25.72 5.73 10.31
CA GLU A 103 24.87 6.90 10.07
C GLU A 103 25.57 8.15 10.57
N ILE A 104 25.80 9.09 9.67
CA ILE A 104 26.41 10.38 9.95
C ILE A 104 25.30 11.41 10.08
N ASN A 105 25.05 11.86 11.32
CA ASN A 105 24.10 12.91 11.63
C ASN A 105 24.86 14.25 11.56
N CYS A 106 24.60 15.01 10.53
CA CYS A 106 25.18 16.32 10.23
C CYS A 106 24.13 17.44 10.35
N HIS A 107 24.51 18.69 10.19
CA HIS A 107 23.57 19.79 10.06
C HIS A 107 22.70 19.60 8.80
N GLY A 108 21.39 19.84 8.93
CA GLY A 108 20.39 19.53 7.91
C GLY A 108 20.25 20.55 6.78
N GLY A 109 21.24 21.43 6.57
CA GLY A 109 21.27 22.30 5.41
C GLY A 109 21.53 21.49 4.13
N THR A 110 20.75 21.72 3.07
CA THR A 110 20.84 20.95 1.82
C THR A 110 22.24 20.96 1.20
N PHE A 111 22.99 22.03 1.35
CA PHE A 111 24.36 22.13 0.90
C PHE A 111 25.32 21.29 1.74
N VAL A 112 25.18 21.36 3.07
CA VAL A 112 26.06 20.63 4.02
C VAL A 112 25.90 19.13 3.85
N ILE A 113 24.67 18.63 3.83
CA ILE A 113 24.42 17.19 3.72
C ILE A 113 24.91 16.60 2.38
N ARG A 114 24.79 17.38 1.27
CA ARG A 114 25.38 17.00 -0.02
C ARG A 114 26.91 16.94 0.05
N ARG A 115 27.56 17.90 0.67
CA ARG A 115 29.01 17.90 0.87
C ARG A 115 29.50 16.70 1.68
N VAL A 116 28.75 16.34 2.75
CA VAL A 116 29.05 15.15 3.55
C VAL A 116 28.92 13.89 2.69
N LEU A 117 27.82 13.74 1.92
CA LEU A 117 27.65 12.59 1.02
C LEU A 117 28.77 12.53 -0.02
N GLU A 118 29.08 13.64 -0.71
CA GLU A 118 30.17 13.69 -1.71
C GLU A 118 31.51 13.29 -1.11
N THR A 119 31.80 13.70 0.12
CA THR A 119 33.02 13.33 0.84
C THR A 119 33.08 11.81 1.09
N VAL A 120 31.96 11.20 1.49
CA VAL A 120 31.85 9.75 1.68
C VAL A 120 32.03 9.00 0.37
N LEU A 121 31.40 9.46 -0.73
CA LEU A 121 31.52 8.85 -2.05
C LEU A 121 32.94 8.89 -2.60
N LYS A 122 33.64 10.03 -2.48
CA LYS A 122 35.05 10.16 -2.86
C LYS A 122 35.99 9.20 -2.11
N ASN A 123 35.55 8.75 -0.93
CA ASN A 123 36.35 7.89 -0.04
C ASN A 123 35.98 6.40 -0.09
N GLY A 124 35.23 5.96 -1.13
CA GLY A 124 35.10 4.55 -1.45
C GLY A 124 33.71 3.94 -1.31
N ALA A 125 32.69 4.72 -0.99
CA ALA A 125 31.31 4.31 -1.17
C ALA A 125 30.83 4.67 -2.60
N ARG A 126 29.85 3.92 -3.13
CA ARG A 126 29.09 4.36 -4.30
C ARG A 126 27.71 4.92 -3.88
N PRO A 127 27.07 5.74 -4.74
CA PRO A 127 25.70 6.12 -4.49
C PRO A 127 24.79 4.89 -4.42
N ALA A 128 23.86 4.87 -3.45
CA ALA A 128 22.82 3.86 -3.40
C ALA A 128 21.78 4.10 -4.49
N GLU A 129 21.23 3.03 -5.04
CA GLU A 129 20.06 3.07 -5.90
C GLU A 129 18.78 3.30 -5.07
N PRO A 130 17.65 3.74 -5.69
CA PRO A 130 16.37 3.80 -5.00
C PRO A 130 16.02 2.46 -4.33
N GLY A 131 15.61 2.49 -3.08
CA GLY A 131 15.23 1.29 -2.31
C GLY A 131 16.36 0.31 -1.99
N GLU A 132 17.62 0.61 -2.30
CA GLU A 132 18.70 -0.39 -2.20
C GLU A 132 18.96 -0.87 -0.77
N PHE A 133 18.80 -0.03 0.24
CA PHE A 133 18.98 -0.48 1.64
C PHE A 133 17.90 -1.50 2.02
N THR A 134 16.65 -1.27 1.64
CA THR A 134 15.53 -2.20 1.91
C THR A 134 15.68 -3.47 1.07
N LYS A 135 16.11 -3.36 -0.19
CA LYS A 135 16.44 -4.51 -1.05
C LYS A 135 17.51 -5.39 -0.41
N ARG A 136 18.59 -4.80 0.14
CA ARG A 136 19.63 -5.55 0.85
C ARG A 136 19.09 -6.19 2.13
N ALA A 137 18.23 -5.51 2.87
CA ALA A 137 17.57 -6.10 4.02
C ALA A 137 16.75 -7.35 3.64
N PHE A 138 15.99 -7.28 2.54
CA PHE A 138 15.27 -8.44 1.97
C PHE A 138 16.23 -9.55 1.56
N LEU A 139 17.25 -9.28 0.75
CA LEU A 139 18.23 -10.25 0.28
C LEU A 139 19.03 -10.90 1.42
N ASN A 140 19.28 -10.18 2.50
CA ASN A 140 19.93 -10.67 3.71
C ASN A 140 18.97 -11.37 4.68
N GLY A 141 17.70 -11.60 4.30
CA GLY A 141 16.71 -12.32 5.10
C GLY A 141 16.23 -11.59 6.36
N LYS A 142 16.41 -10.26 6.44
CA LYS A 142 15.94 -9.43 7.57
C LYS A 142 14.44 -9.24 7.54
N MET A 143 13.86 -9.27 6.37
CA MET A 143 12.44 -9.15 6.10
C MET A 143 12.08 -9.88 4.81
N ASP A 144 10.83 -10.23 4.62
CA ASP A 144 10.30 -10.73 3.36
C ASP A 144 9.83 -9.59 2.45
N LEU A 145 9.34 -9.93 1.25
CA LEU A 145 8.94 -8.93 0.27
C LEU A 145 7.71 -8.14 0.72
N SER A 146 6.74 -8.76 1.42
CA SER A 146 5.55 -8.06 1.94
C SER A 146 5.92 -7.06 3.04
N GLN A 147 6.87 -7.41 3.90
CA GLN A 147 7.42 -6.51 4.92
C GLN A 147 8.24 -5.37 4.29
N ALA A 148 9.00 -5.65 3.22
CA ALA A 148 9.74 -4.64 2.48
C ALA A 148 8.79 -3.61 1.84
N GLU A 149 7.71 -4.05 1.19
CA GLU A 149 6.66 -3.16 0.67
C GLU A 149 6.01 -2.33 1.78
N ALA A 150 5.77 -2.92 2.96
CA ALA A 150 5.23 -2.20 4.11
C ALA A 150 6.14 -1.07 4.63
N VAL A 151 7.46 -1.13 4.43
CA VAL A 151 8.38 -0.04 4.81
C VAL A 151 8.02 1.26 4.08
N ILE A 152 7.76 1.20 2.78
CA ILE A 152 7.39 2.41 2.02
C ILE A 152 5.96 2.86 2.36
N ASP A 153 5.05 1.91 2.63
CA ASP A 153 3.68 2.21 3.02
C ASP A 153 3.61 2.95 4.37
N VAL A 154 4.47 2.58 5.35
CA VAL A 154 4.61 3.32 6.62
C VAL A 154 5.10 4.75 6.38
N ILE A 155 6.06 4.94 5.47
CA ILE A 155 6.62 6.28 5.17
C ILE A 155 5.59 7.18 4.50
N ASN A 156 4.78 6.60 3.60
CA ASN A 156 3.79 7.32 2.81
C ASN A 156 2.40 7.33 3.46
N SER A 157 2.26 6.82 4.69
CA SER A 157 0.98 6.79 5.39
C SER A 157 0.47 8.20 5.69
N GLU A 158 -0.72 8.52 5.22
CA GLU A 158 -1.34 9.84 5.34
C GLU A 158 -2.44 9.91 6.40
N ASN A 159 -2.86 8.76 6.91
CA ASN A 159 -3.87 8.65 7.95
C ASN A 159 -3.53 7.52 8.92
N GLU A 160 -4.19 7.54 10.09
CA GLU A 160 -3.94 6.57 11.17
C GLU A 160 -4.22 5.13 10.71
N TYR A 161 -5.24 4.92 9.88
CA TYR A 161 -5.59 3.60 9.38
C TYR A 161 -4.52 3.03 8.44
N ALA A 162 -4.00 3.84 7.52
CA ALA A 162 -2.91 3.45 6.64
C ALA A 162 -1.66 3.10 7.45
N LEU A 163 -1.32 3.92 8.46
CA LEU A 163 -0.18 3.68 9.33
C LEU A 163 -0.34 2.36 10.11
N GLN A 164 -1.48 2.12 10.76
CA GLN A 164 -1.72 0.90 11.55
C GLN A 164 -1.70 -0.35 10.66
N SER A 165 -2.31 -0.31 9.48
CA SER A 165 -2.27 -1.39 8.50
C SER A 165 -0.83 -1.71 8.08
N SER A 166 -0.06 -0.69 7.68
CA SER A 166 1.33 -0.85 7.26
C SER A 166 2.23 -1.35 8.38
N LEU A 167 2.03 -0.90 9.63
CA LEU A 167 2.75 -1.40 10.80
C LEU A 167 2.41 -2.86 11.10
N SER A 168 1.16 -3.29 10.90
CA SER A 168 0.76 -4.69 11.04
C SER A 168 1.46 -5.57 10.01
N GLN A 169 1.49 -5.14 8.74
CA GLN A 169 2.22 -5.83 7.66
C GLN A 169 3.73 -5.90 7.95
N LEU A 170 4.32 -4.79 8.40
CA LEU A 170 5.74 -4.74 8.78
C LEU A 170 6.07 -5.71 9.92
N LYS A 171 5.14 -5.96 10.84
CA LYS A 171 5.26 -6.99 11.89
C LYS A 171 5.09 -8.41 11.38
N GLY A 172 4.70 -8.59 10.11
CA GLY A 172 4.60 -9.89 9.45
C GLY A 172 3.21 -10.53 9.48
N SER A 173 2.14 -9.77 9.66
CA SER A 173 0.77 -10.33 9.67
C SER A 173 0.43 -11.10 8.39
N ILE A 174 0.74 -10.53 7.21
CA ILE A 174 0.55 -11.20 5.90
C ILE A 174 1.45 -12.42 5.79
N LYS A 175 2.76 -12.27 6.09
CA LYS A 175 3.72 -13.37 6.07
C LYS A 175 3.22 -14.59 6.84
N ASN A 176 2.79 -14.40 8.08
CA ASN A 176 2.37 -15.49 8.95
C ASN A 176 1.15 -16.22 8.37
N LYS A 177 0.14 -15.47 7.90
CA LYS A 177 -1.06 -16.08 7.29
C LYS A 177 -0.72 -16.84 6.00
N ILE A 178 0.15 -16.31 5.15
CA ILE A 178 0.63 -16.99 3.94
C ILE A 178 1.39 -18.27 4.30
N ILE A 179 2.26 -18.24 5.30
CA ILE A 179 2.97 -19.42 5.77
C ILE A 179 1.98 -20.49 6.27
N ASP A 180 0.96 -20.10 7.04
CA ASP A 180 -0.04 -21.02 7.57
C ASP A 180 -0.82 -21.72 6.44
N ILE A 181 -1.28 -20.95 5.43
CA ILE A 181 -1.98 -21.51 4.26
C ILE A 181 -1.03 -22.43 3.47
N ARG A 182 0.18 -22.00 3.19
CA ARG A 182 1.17 -22.81 2.47
C ARG A 182 1.53 -24.10 3.20
N ASN A 183 1.60 -24.08 4.52
CA ASN A 183 1.81 -25.28 5.33
C ASN A 183 0.66 -26.28 5.19
N LYS A 184 -0.59 -25.82 5.13
CA LYS A 184 -1.75 -26.68 4.84
C LYS A 184 -1.61 -27.30 3.45
N ILE A 185 -1.33 -26.51 2.42
CA ILE A 185 -1.18 -26.99 1.03
C ILE A 185 -0.06 -28.04 0.94
N ILE A 186 1.16 -27.73 1.42
CA ILE A 186 2.29 -28.65 1.31
C ILE A 186 2.08 -29.95 2.10
N TYR A 187 1.34 -29.90 3.21
CA TYR A 187 0.96 -31.09 3.97
C TYR A 187 0.13 -32.03 3.12
N HIS A 188 -0.91 -31.52 2.44
CA HIS A 188 -1.78 -32.33 1.60
C HIS A 188 -1.08 -32.83 0.35
N THR A 189 -0.26 -31.99 -0.30
CA THR A 189 0.56 -32.41 -1.45
C THR A 189 1.53 -33.52 -1.08
N ALA A 190 2.27 -33.38 0.03
CA ALA A 190 3.20 -34.39 0.49
C ALA A 190 2.52 -35.73 0.84
N PHE A 191 1.31 -35.66 1.40
CA PHE A 191 0.52 -36.88 1.69
C PHE A 191 0.14 -37.62 0.40
N ILE A 192 -0.39 -36.87 -0.60
CA ILE A 192 -0.80 -37.45 -1.90
C ILE A 192 0.41 -38.06 -2.60
N GLU A 193 1.53 -37.34 -2.70
CA GLU A 193 2.74 -37.86 -3.33
C GLU A 193 3.27 -39.12 -2.62
N SER A 194 3.25 -39.13 -1.27
CA SER A 194 3.68 -40.28 -0.50
C SER A 194 2.77 -41.50 -0.73
N ALA A 195 1.45 -41.28 -0.85
CA ALA A 195 0.51 -42.38 -1.11
C ALA A 195 0.60 -42.93 -2.54
N LEU A 196 0.93 -42.06 -3.51
CA LEU A 196 1.21 -42.49 -4.90
C LEU A 196 2.51 -43.25 -5.02
N ASP A 197 3.54 -42.91 -4.23
CA ASP A 197 4.84 -43.57 -4.24
C ASP A 197 4.81 -44.92 -3.51
N ASP A 198 4.02 -45.05 -2.44
CA ASP A 198 3.92 -46.28 -1.63
C ASP A 198 2.46 -46.69 -1.36
N PRO A 199 1.73 -47.10 -2.40
CA PRO A 199 0.30 -47.46 -2.31
C PRO A 199 0.03 -48.74 -1.52
N GLU A 200 1.07 -49.55 -1.22
CA GLU A 200 0.90 -50.77 -0.41
C GLU A 200 0.81 -50.46 1.09
N HIS A 201 1.30 -49.30 1.55
CA HIS A 201 1.37 -48.91 2.96
C HIS A 201 0.56 -47.68 3.31
N ILE A 202 0.18 -46.85 2.35
CA ILE A 202 -0.58 -45.62 2.55
C ILE A 202 -1.90 -45.71 1.77
N GLU A 203 -3.02 -45.86 2.48
CA GLU A 203 -4.33 -45.84 1.86
C GLU A 203 -4.78 -44.43 1.55
N ILE A 204 -5.10 -44.15 0.29
CA ILE A 204 -5.64 -42.85 -0.18
C ILE A 204 -7.17 -42.86 -0.26
N ASP A 205 -7.82 -44.02 -0.11
CA ASP A 205 -9.26 -44.15 -0.19
C ASP A 205 -9.98 -43.26 0.82
N GLY A 206 -10.88 -42.40 0.33
CA GLY A 206 -11.64 -41.45 1.16
C GLY A 206 -10.86 -40.16 1.51
N TYR A 207 -9.60 -40.02 1.07
CA TYR A 207 -8.84 -38.82 1.33
C TYR A 207 -9.37 -37.60 0.57
N ALA A 208 -10.04 -37.83 -0.54
CA ALA A 208 -10.66 -36.76 -1.35
C ALA A 208 -11.62 -35.89 -0.52
N ASP A 209 -12.41 -36.48 0.39
CA ASP A 209 -13.33 -35.74 1.28
C ASP A 209 -12.53 -34.84 2.26
N THR A 210 -11.44 -35.35 2.84
CA THR A 210 -10.56 -34.58 3.74
C THR A 210 -9.88 -33.42 3.02
N LEU A 211 -9.43 -33.66 1.79
CA LEU A 211 -8.83 -32.64 0.96
C LEU A 211 -9.84 -31.58 0.54
N LEU A 212 -11.08 -31.98 0.25
CA LEU A 212 -12.17 -31.09 -0.11
C LEU A 212 -12.48 -30.11 1.02
N GLU A 213 -12.64 -30.60 2.25
CA GLU A 213 -12.88 -29.76 3.42
C GLU A 213 -11.71 -28.75 3.63
N ALA A 214 -10.47 -29.21 3.50
CA ALA A 214 -9.30 -28.36 3.64
C ALA A 214 -9.19 -27.31 2.50
N ALA A 215 -9.52 -27.70 1.27
CA ALA A 215 -9.51 -26.80 0.11
C ALA A 215 -10.58 -25.70 0.26
N GLU A 216 -11.78 -26.04 0.72
CA GLU A 216 -12.85 -25.07 0.99
C GLU A 216 -12.47 -24.10 2.10
N GLU A 217 -11.82 -24.57 3.18
CA GLU A 217 -11.29 -23.71 4.24
C GLU A 217 -10.23 -22.73 3.70
N ILE A 218 -9.29 -23.22 2.87
CA ILE A 218 -8.25 -22.38 2.26
C ILE A 218 -8.88 -21.35 1.32
N ILE A 219 -9.85 -21.74 0.49
CA ILE A 219 -10.57 -20.81 -0.40
C ILE A 219 -11.24 -19.71 0.41
N HIS A 220 -11.92 -20.08 1.50
CA HIS A 220 -12.56 -19.10 2.39
C HIS A 220 -11.55 -18.09 2.97
N ASP A 221 -10.40 -18.57 3.48
CA ASP A 221 -9.31 -17.74 3.98
C ASP A 221 -8.78 -16.77 2.89
N LEU A 222 -8.60 -17.27 1.66
CA LEU A 222 -8.15 -16.45 0.52
C LEU A 222 -9.17 -15.39 0.11
N GLU A 223 -10.46 -15.76 0.04
CA GLU A 223 -11.55 -14.82 -0.25
C GLU A 223 -11.66 -13.70 0.79
N GLU A 224 -11.45 -13.99 2.08
CA GLU A 224 -11.40 -12.96 3.12
C GLU A 224 -10.24 -12.00 2.91
N MET A 225 -9.04 -12.51 2.59
CA MET A 225 -7.87 -11.70 2.31
C MET A 225 -8.08 -10.84 1.05
N ILE A 226 -8.65 -11.39 -0.02
CA ILE A 226 -8.93 -10.64 -1.26
C ILE A 226 -9.98 -9.55 -1.00
N ARG A 227 -11.04 -9.83 -0.26
CA ARG A 227 -12.03 -8.81 0.14
C ARG A 227 -11.41 -7.67 0.96
N SER A 228 -10.43 -7.98 1.80
CA SER A 228 -9.71 -6.96 2.56
C SER A 228 -8.88 -6.02 1.67
N ALA A 229 -8.46 -6.49 0.49
CA ALA A 229 -7.62 -5.73 -0.43
C ALA A 229 -8.34 -4.51 -1.03
N ASP A 230 -9.63 -4.60 -1.30
CA ASP A 230 -10.38 -3.45 -1.84
C ASP A 230 -10.48 -2.32 -0.81
N ASN A 231 -10.68 -2.67 0.47
CA ASN A 231 -10.67 -1.70 1.56
C ASN A 231 -9.25 -1.15 1.80
N GLY A 232 -8.23 -1.99 1.72
CA GLY A 232 -6.82 -1.61 1.90
C GLY A 232 -6.35 -0.59 0.87
N ARG A 233 -6.77 -0.73 -0.40
CA ARG A 233 -6.46 0.25 -1.45
C ARG A 233 -7.03 1.63 -1.11
N VAL A 234 -8.29 1.68 -0.72
CA VAL A 234 -8.97 2.94 -0.35
C VAL A 234 -8.29 3.62 0.85
N ILE A 235 -7.85 2.84 1.83
CA ILE A 235 -7.16 3.34 3.01
C ILE A 235 -5.78 3.92 2.65
N ARG A 236 -5.03 3.24 1.76
CA ARG A 236 -3.67 3.60 1.36
C ARG A 236 -3.63 4.76 0.38
N GLU A 237 -4.42 4.65 -0.70
CA GLU A 237 -4.38 5.58 -1.83
C GLU A 237 -5.37 6.73 -1.70
N GLY A 238 -6.31 6.63 -0.75
CA GLY A 238 -7.43 7.54 -0.65
C GLY A 238 -8.57 7.18 -1.60
N ILE A 239 -9.65 7.95 -1.49
CA ILE A 239 -10.88 7.78 -2.26
C ILE A 239 -10.85 8.74 -3.46
N ASN A 240 -10.72 8.23 -4.67
CA ASN A 240 -10.82 9.05 -5.87
C ASN A 240 -12.24 9.61 -5.98
N THR A 241 -12.38 10.92 -5.78
CA THR A 241 -13.65 11.59 -5.57
C THR A 241 -13.91 12.61 -6.67
N VAL A 242 -15.09 12.54 -7.27
CA VAL A 242 -15.59 13.55 -8.21
C VAL A 242 -16.75 14.30 -7.60
N ILE A 243 -16.70 15.64 -7.66
CA ILE A 243 -17.77 16.51 -7.18
C ILE A 243 -18.59 16.99 -8.39
N LEU A 244 -19.82 16.49 -8.53
CA LEU A 244 -20.76 16.87 -9.57
C LEU A 244 -21.83 17.83 -9.03
N GLY A 245 -22.43 18.60 -9.91
CA GLY A 245 -23.54 19.50 -9.57
C GLY A 245 -23.61 20.70 -10.50
N LYS A 246 -24.76 21.36 -10.55
CA LYS A 246 -24.99 22.54 -11.40
C LYS A 246 -24.07 23.71 -11.05
N PRO A 247 -23.93 24.72 -11.96
CA PRO A 247 -23.35 26.01 -11.60
C PRO A 247 -24.06 26.59 -10.38
N ASN A 248 -23.28 27.20 -9.48
CA ASN A 248 -23.81 27.83 -8.24
C ASN A 248 -24.54 26.89 -7.23
N ALA A 249 -24.45 25.56 -7.39
CA ALA A 249 -24.93 24.61 -6.38
C ALA A 249 -24.07 24.62 -5.10
N GLY A 250 -22.92 25.27 -5.13
CA GLY A 250 -22.02 25.42 -3.98
C GLY A 250 -20.86 24.42 -3.95
N LYS A 251 -20.45 23.84 -5.09
CA LYS A 251 -19.32 22.92 -5.21
C LYS A 251 -18.03 23.54 -4.70
N SER A 252 -17.67 24.75 -5.16
CA SER A 252 -16.46 25.46 -4.72
C SER A 252 -16.51 25.82 -3.22
N SER A 253 -17.68 26.16 -2.70
CA SER A 253 -17.87 26.42 -1.27
C SER A 253 -17.67 25.15 -0.45
N LEU A 254 -18.23 24.02 -0.92
CA LEU A 254 -18.02 22.71 -0.30
C LEU A 254 -16.54 22.33 -0.30
N LEU A 255 -15.88 22.47 -1.45
CA LEU A 255 -14.45 22.17 -1.59
C LEU A 255 -13.61 22.99 -0.59
N ASN A 256 -13.89 24.31 -0.49
CA ASN A 256 -13.20 25.20 0.44
C ASN A 256 -13.43 24.80 1.91
N VAL A 257 -14.64 24.40 2.28
CA VAL A 257 -14.96 23.91 3.64
C VAL A 257 -14.21 22.61 3.92
N LEU A 258 -14.26 21.65 3.00
CA LEU A 258 -13.54 20.39 3.14
C LEU A 258 -12.03 20.62 3.23
N ALA A 259 -11.46 21.50 2.39
CA ALA A 259 -10.03 21.86 2.42
C ALA A 259 -9.63 22.69 3.65
N GLY A 260 -10.58 23.37 4.30
CA GLY A 260 -10.35 24.18 5.50
C GLY A 260 -10.23 23.37 6.79
N HIS A 261 -10.81 22.16 6.82
CA HIS A 261 -10.78 21.30 8.02
C HIS A 261 -9.38 20.72 8.29
N GLU A 262 -8.63 20.29 7.29
CA GLU A 262 -7.18 20.01 7.39
C GLU A 262 -6.61 19.88 5.97
N ARG A 263 -5.85 20.87 5.52
CA ARG A 263 -5.04 20.73 4.31
C ARG A 263 -3.92 19.73 4.58
N ALA A 264 -3.89 18.62 3.85
CA ALA A 264 -2.65 17.87 3.71
C ALA A 264 -1.58 18.82 3.18
N ILE A 265 -0.41 18.83 3.79
CA ILE A 265 0.74 19.58 3.29
C ILE A 265 1.07 18.97 1.94
N VAL A 266 0.71 19.67 0.86
CA VAL A 266 1.15 19.28 -0.50
C VAL A 266 2.67 19.35 -0.48
N THR A 267 3.33 18.23 -0.37
CA THR A 267 4.76 18.15 -0.66
C THR A 267 4.88 18.21 -2.17
N ASP A 268 5.44 19.33 -2.68
CA ASP A 268 5.93 19.43 -4.05
C ASP A 268 7.03 18.37 -4.26
N ILE A 269 6.65 17.15 -4.58
CA ILE A 269 7.58 16.16 -5.11
C ILE A 269 7.69 16.46 -6.59
N GLU A 270 8.75 17.15 -7.00
CA GLU A 270 9.11 17.33 -8.40
C GLU A 270 9.26 15.94 -9.05
N GLY A 271 8.33 15.56 -9.91
CA GLY A 271 8.47 14.35 -10.72
C GLY A 271 7.19 13.59 -11.05
N THR A 272 6.02 13.94 -10.50
CA THR A 272 4.76 13.33 -10.93
C THR A 272 4.11 14.16 -12.02
N THR A 273 3.79 13.51 -13.11
CA THR A 273 3.27 14.03 -14.39
C THR A 273 2.13 15.04 -14.25
N ARG A 274 2.31 16.18 -14.90
CA ARG A 274 1.55 17.44 -14.92
C ARG A 274 0.17 17.39 -15.60
N ASP A 275 -0.59 16.30 -15.64
CA ASP A 275 -1.76 16.25 -16.51
C ASP A 275 -3.13 16.28 -15.81
N ILE A 276 -3.24 16.15 -14.49
CA ILE A 276 -4.53 16.28 -13.77
C ILE A 276 -4.24 17.00 -12.43
N LEU A 277 -4.90 18.14 -12.19
CA LEU A 277 -4.84 18.82 -10.88
C LEU A 277 -5.73 18.04 -9.90
N GLU A 278 -5.12 17.16 -9.15
CA GLU A 278 -5.75 16.47 -8.03
C GLU A 278 -5.49 17.26 -6.74
N GLU A 279 -6.53 17.56 -5.99
CA GLU A 279 -6.42 18.14 -4.65
C GLU A 279 -6.74 17.08 -3.62
N GLN A 280 -5.78 16.80 -2.74
CA GLN A 280 -5.99 15.86 -1.67
C GLN A 280 -6.56 16.56 -0.44
N ILE A 281 -7.69 16.08 0.04
CA ILE A 281 -8.43 16.61 1.17
C ILE A 281 -8.54 15.54 2.23
N ARG A 282 -8.18 15.90 3.46
CA ARG A 282 -8.37 15.03 4.61
C ARG A 282 -9.71 15.34 5.29
N LEU A 283 -10.58 14.34 5.39
CA LEU A 283 -11.85 14.40 6.09
C LEU A 283 -11.87 13.40 7.25
N GLY A 284 -11.44 13.84 8.44
CA GLY A 284 -11.17 12.95 9.56
C GLY A 284 -10.07 11.95 9.22
N ASP A 285 -10.39 10.65 9.26
CA ASP A 285 -9.45 9.57 8.95
C ASP A 285 -9.46 9.16 7.47
N LEU A 286 -10.28 9.81 6.63
CA LEU A 286 -10.38 9.52 5.20
C LEU A 286 -9.58 10.53 4.39
N SER A 287 -8.86 10.04 3.38
CA SER A 287 -8.21 10.87 2.36
C SER A 287 -9.06 10.86 1.10
N LEU A 288 -9.50 12.04 0.63
CA LEU A 288 -10.26 12.23 -0.60
C LEU A 288 -9.36 12.84 -1.66
N ASN A 289 -9.12 12.14 -2.77
CA ASN A 289 -8.41 12.65 -3.93
C ASN A 289 -9.43 13.28 -4.89
N VAL A 290 -9.60 14.60 -4.81
CA VAL A 290 -10.60 15.29 -5.61
C VAL A 290 -10.04 15.56 -7.01
N ILE A 291 -10.66 14.94 -8.00
CA ILE A 291 -10.28 15.04 -9.42
C ILE A 291 -10.87 16.33 -10.02
N ASP A 292 -10.06 17.04 -10.82
CA ASP A 292 -10.44 18.26 -11.56
C ASP A 292 -10.87 19.47 -10.72
N THR A 293 -10.07 19.80 -9.70
CA THR A 293 -10.29 21.01 -8.88
C THR A 293 -10.18 22.33 -9.66
N ALA A 294 -9.44 22.36 -10.78
CA ALA A 294 -9.27 23.55 -11.61
C ALA A 294 -10.59 23.98 -12.28
N GLY A 295 -11.37 23.02 -12.76
CA GLY A 295 -12.72 23.30 -13.28
C GLY A 295 -13.69 23.80 -12.22
N ILE A 296 -13.54 23.37 -10.97
CA ILE A 296 -14.37 23.76 -9.84
C ILE A 296 -14.04 25.19 -9.36
N ARG A 297 -12.77 25.61 -9.43
CA ARG A 297 -12.29 26.92 -8.92
C ARG A 297 -12.38 28.07 -9.90
N GLN A 298 -12.27 27.84 -11.22
CA GLN A 298 -12.03 28.91 -12.20
C GLN A 298 -13.22 29.37 -13.03
N THR A 299 -14.34 28.66 -13.04
CA THR A 299 -15.47 29.03 -13.92
C THR A 299 -16.82 28.80 -13.31
N GLU A 300 -17.70 29.82 -13.45
CA GLU A 300 -19.13 29.72 -13.17
C GLU A 300 -19.88 28.75 -14.12
N ASP A 301 -19.24 28.27 -15.22
CA ASP A 301 -19.85 27.51 -16.32
C ASP A 301 -19.09 26.22 -16.68
N VAL A 302 -18.88 25.29 -15.72
CA VAL A 302 -18.12 24.06 -15.95
C VAL A 302 -18.88 23.04 -16.81
N ILE A 303 -20.21 23.01 -16.76
CA ILE A 303 -21.01 22.05 -17.56
C ILE A 303 -21.09 22.46 -19.04
N GLU A 304 -20.98 23.75 -19.37
CA GLU A 304 -21.01 24.21 -20.77
C GLU A 304 -19.66 24.08 -21.52
N LYS A 305 -18.51 24.05 -20.80
CA LYS A 305 -17.18 23.98 -21.42
C LYS A 305 -16.49 22.62 -21.31
N ILE A 306 -16.79 21.84 -20.29
CA ILE A 306 -16.33 20.46 -20.15
C ILE A 306 -17.51 19.57 -20.57
N GLY A 307 -17.52 19.11 -21.81
CA GLY A 307 -18.61 18.32 -22.35
C GLY A 307 -18.98 17.12 -21.45
N VAL A 308 -20.22 16.66 -21.55
CA VAL A 308 -20.75 15.46 -20.87
C VAL A 308 -19.76 14.28 -20.91
N ASP A 309 -18.97 14.19 -21.98
CA ASP A 309 -17.95 13.16 -22.19
C ASP A 309 -16.82 13.17 -21.13
N ARG A 310 -16.33 14.34 -20.70
CA ARG A 310 -15.31 14.41 -19.63
C ARG A 310 -15.90 14.10 -18.26
N ALA A 311 -17.11 14.55 -17.99
CA ALA A 311 -17.79 14.20 -16.73
C ALA A 311 -18.04 12.68 -16.65
N MET A 312 -18.35 12.03 -17.78
CA MET A 312 -18.45 10.57 -17.88
C MET A 312 -17.10 9.89 -17.66
N GLU A 313 -16.02 10.40 -18.25
CA GLU A 313 -14.67 9.85 -18.07
C GLU A 313 -14.23 9.91 -16.61
N TYR A 314 -14.40 11.07 -15.94
CA TYR A 314 -14.04 11.22 -14.53
C TYR A 314 -14.94 10.40 -13.61
N ALA A 315 -16.25 10.37 -13.85
CA ALA A 315 -17.15 9.50 -13.10
C ALA A 315 -16.81 8.01 -13.31
N GLY A 316 -16.28 7.64 -14.49
CA GLY A 316 -15.78 6.30 -14.78
C GLY A 316 -14.62 5.87 -13.85
N LYS A 317 -13.70 6.79 -13.59
CA LYS A 317 -12.48 6.56 -12.79
C LYS A 317 -12.68 6.78 -11.28
N ALA A 318 -13.79 7.43 -10.87
CA ALA A 318 -14.05 7.75 -9.48
C ALA A 318 -14.49 6.54 -8.65
N ASP A 319 -13.97 6.46 -7.43
CA ASP A 319 -14.45 5.55 -6.39
C ASP A 319 -15.68 6.10 -5.68
N LEU A 320 -15.81 7.44 -5.62
CA LEU A 320 -16.91 8.17 -4.99
C LEU A 320 -17.39 9.32 -5.86
N ILE A 321 -18.70 9.46 -6.00
CA ILE A 321 -19.32 10.64 -6.58
C ILE A 321 -20.03 11.41 -5.47
N ILE A 322 -19.69 12.70 -5.30
CA ILE A 322 -20.41 13.64 -4.45
C ILE A 322 -21.27 14.52 -5.37
N TYR A 323 -22.59 14.28 -5.38
CA TYR A 323 -23.52 15.08 -6.17
C TYR A 323 -24.12 16.20 -5.31
N VAL A 324 -23.78 17.46 -5.63
CA VAL A 324 -24.20 18.64 -4.89
C VAL A 324 -25.41 19.27 -5.58
N VAL A 325 -26.54 19.33 -4.86
CA VAL A 325 -27.81 19.90 -5.30
C VAL A 325 -28.11 21.16 -4.47
N ASP A 326 -28.54 22.24 -5.13
CA ASP A 326 -29.05 23.43 -4.47
C ASP A 326 -30.48 23.16 -3.95
N ALA A 327 -30.63 22.97 -2.66
CA ALA A 327 -31.94 22.66 -2.04
C ALA A 327 -32.94 23.80 -2.11
N SER A 328 -32.50 25.04 -2.38
CA SER A 328 -33.37 26.23 -2.46
C SER A 328 -34.01 26.45 -3.83
N ARG A 329 -33.73 25.58 -4.82
CA ARG A 329 -34.23 25.69 -6.18
C ARG A 329 -34.78 24.38 -6.70
N GLU A 330 -35.77 24.43 -7.60
CA GLU A 330 -36.30 23.23 -8.27
C GLU A 330 -35.25 22.53 -9.10
N LEU A 331 -35.40 21.20 -9.23
CA LEU A 331 -34.61 20.39 -10.13
C LEU A 331 -34.97 20.69 -11.60
N ASP A 332 -33.97 20.82 -12.46
CA ASP A 332 -34.12 21.12 -13.88
C ASP A 332 -33.47 20.07 -14.80
N GLU A 333 -33.49 20.35 -16.12
CA GLU A 333 -32.93 19.47 -17.15
C GLU A 333 -31.43 19.16 -16.94
N ASN A 334 -30.65 20.04 -16.27
CA ASN A 334 -29.24 19.78 -16.01
C ASN A 334 -29.06 18.71 -14.90
N ASP A 335 -29.95 18.69 -13.91
CA ASP A 335 -29.98 17.62 -12.91
C ASP A 335 -30.32 16.28 -13.58
N GLU A 336 -31.23 16.28 -14.57
CA GLU A 336 -31.58 15.07 -15.33
C GLU A 336 -30.42 14.51 -16.16
N LYS A 337 -29.48 15.34 -16.59
CA LYS A 337 -28.24 14.90 -17.29
C LYS A 337 -27.22 14.33 -16.34
N ILE A 338 -27.17 14.78 -15.07
CA ILE A 338 -26.20 14.31 -14.07
C ILE A 338 -26.66 12.99 -13.44
N LEU A 339 -27.94 12.81 -13.18
CA LEU A 339 -28.48 11.64 -12.49
C LEU A 339 -28.10 10.28 -13.15
N PRO A 340 -28.04 10.13 -14.49
CA PRO A 340 -27.55 8.89 -15.11
C PRO A 340 -26.08 8.56 -14.81
N LEU A 341 -25.23 9.58 -14.56
CA LEU A 341 -23.79 9.41 -14.30
C LEU A 341 -23.51 8.77 -12.92
N ILE A 342 -24.46 8.89 -12.00
CA ILE A 342 -24.32 8.33 -10.65
C ILE A 342 -24.81 6.88 -10.54
N LYS A 343 -25.37 6.34 -11.62
CA LYS A 343 -25.82 4.95 -11.68
C LYS A 343 -24.63 3.98 -11.50
N ASP A 344 -24.82 2.97 -10.68
CA ASP A 344 -23.83 1.89 -10.42
C ASP A 344 -22.51 2.37 -9.75
N LYS A 345 -22.48 3.62 -9.25
CA LYS A 345 -21.34 4.18 -8.52
C LYS A 345 -21.63 4.39 -7.04
N ASN A 346 -20.59 4.34 -6.21
CA ASN A 346 -20.73 4.81 -4.83
C ASN A 346 -20.99 6.31 -4.85
N THR A 347 -22.19 6.70 -4.49
CA THR A 347 -22.63 8.11 -4.59
C THR A 347 -23.22 8.58 -3.28
N VAL A 348 -22.92 9.85 -2.94
CA VAL A 348 -23.59 10.60 -1.87
C VAL A 348 -24.20 11.85 -2.49
N ILE A 349 -25.49 12.09 -2.26
CA ILE A 349 -26.19 13.31 -2.69
C ILE A 349 -26.19 14.30 -1.53
N LEU A 350 -25.68 15.51 -1.77
CA LEU A 350 -25.66 16.60 -0.79
C LEU A 350 -26.71 17.66 -1.18
N LEU A 351 -27.74 17.81 -0.35
CA LEU A 351 -28.68 18.91 -0.44
C LEU A 351 -28.06 20.13 0.25
N ASN A 352 -27.39 20.97 -0.55
CA ASN A 352 -26.67 22.14 -0.06
C ASN A 352 -27.61 23.36 0.07
N LYS A 353 -27.14 24.37 0.80
CA LYS A 353 -27.88 25.63 1.14
C LYS A 353 -29.11 25.38 2.03
N SER A 354 -28.99 24.43 2.95
CA SER A 354 -30.03 24.14 3.95
C SER A 354 -30.29 25.30 4.94
N ASP A 355 -29.49 26.37 4.86
CA ASP A 355 -29.67 27.66 5.52
C ASP A 355 -30.74 28.55 4.85
N LEU A 356 -31.21 28.19 3.65
CA LEU A 356 -32.25 28.85 2.89
C LEU A 356 -33.57 28.03 2.92
N ASP A 357 -34.64 28.62 2.40
CA ASP A 357 -35.92 27.90 2.25
C ASP A 357 -35.77 26.70 1.34
N THR A 358 -36.06 25.51 1.86
CA THR A 358 -35.87 24.24 1.17
C THR A 358 -37.02 23.96 0.19
N VAL A 359 -36.72 23.87 -1.09
CA VAL A 359 -37.67 23.52 -2.16
C VAL A 359 -37.54 22.03 -2.52
N VAL A 360 -36.29 21.50 -2.58
CA VAL A 360 -36.01 20.10 -2.89
C VAL A 360 -35.77 19.31 -1.61
N THR A 361 -36.67 18.35 -1.33
CA THR A 361 -36.58 17.45 -0.18
C THR A 361 -35.82 16.16 -0.51
N GLU A 362 -35.38 15.48 0.54
CA GLU A 362 -34.72 14.16 0.43
C GLU A 362 -35.61 13.14 -0.30
N GLU A 363 -36.92 13.14 -0.02
CA GLU A 363 -37.86 12.23 -0.67
C GLU A 363 -38.03 12.50 -2.17
N MET A 364 -38.02 13.78 -2.57
CA MET A 364 -38.11 14.17 -3.99
C MET A 364 -36.90 13.68 -4.79
N ILE A 365 -35.68 13.89 -4.24
CA ILE A 365 -34.46 13.49 -4.94
C ILE A 365 -34.30 11.97 -4.95
N LYS A 366 -34.65 11.27 -3.87
CA LYS A 366 -34.65 9.80 -3.81
C LYS A 366 -35.61 9.18 -4.83
N LYS A 367 -36.82 9.76 -4.96
CA LYS A 367 -37.81 9.30 -5.95
C LYS A 367 -37.31 9.50 -7.37
N LYS A 368 -36.66 10.64 -7.67
CA LYS A 368 -36.16 10.97 -8.99
C LYS A 368 -34.91 10.12 -9.35
N ALA A 369 -33.98 9.96 -8.42
CA ALA A 369 -32.82 9.06 -8.56
C ALA A 369 -33.26 7.59 -8.68
N GLY A 370 -34.23 7.15 -7.85
CA GLY A 370 -34.78 5.80 -7.89
C GLY A 370 -35.50 5.46 -9.19
N SER A 371 -36.19 6.42 -9.84
CA SER A 371 -36.86 6.21 -11.13
C SER A 371 -35.86 6.01 -12.28
N ILE A 372 -34.67 6.62 -12.21
CA ILE A 372 -33.61 6.50 -13.23
C ILE A 372 -32.79 5.20 -13.02
N CYS A 373 -32.61 4.78 -11.76
CA CYS A 373 -31.91 3.54 -11.43
C CYS A 373 -32.76 2.27 -11.64
N SER A 374 -34.08 2.40 -11.84
CA SER A 374 -35.02 1.25 -11.94
C SER A 374 -35.27 0.75 -13.37
N GLY A 375 -34.57 1.26 -14.37
CA GLY A 375 -34.64 0.74 -15.74
C GLY A 375 -33.89 -0.59 -15.86
N PHE A 376 -34.65 -1.72 -15.86
CA PHE A 376 -34.30 -3.14 -15.90
C PHE A 376 -33.87 -3.75 -14.57
N PRO A 377 -34.72 -4.61 -13.98
CA PRO A 377 -34.33 -5.40 -12.82
C PRO A 377 -33.43 -6.56 -13.26
N GLU A 378 -32.15 -6.49 -12.97
CA GLU A 378 -31.35 -7.72 -12.82
C GLU A 378 -31.75 -8.36 -11.49
N GLU A 379 -32.37 -9.54 -11.55
CA GLU A 379 -32.71 -10.34 -10.40
C GLU A 379 -31.39 -10.71 -9.68
N GLY A 380 -31.25 -10.27 -8.43
CA GLY A 380 -30.19 -10.76 -7.51
C GLY A 380 -29.25 -9.72 -6.92
N LYS A 381 -29.24 -8.45 -7.34
CA LYS A 381 -28.43 -7.42 -6.68
C LYS A 381 -29.25 -6.59 -5.70
N ASN A 382 -28.85 -6.58 -4.42
CA ASN A 382 -29.40 -5.72 -3.38
C ASN A 382 -29.36 -4.25 -3.86
N LYS A 383 -30.50 -3.60 -3.97
CA LYS A 383 -30.62 -2.16 -4.27
C LYS A 383 -29.88 -1.36 -3.20
N LYS A 384 -28.68 -0.87 -3.51
CA LYS A 384 -27.92 0.02 -2.64
C LYS A 384 -28.65 1.37 -2.63
N GLU A 385 -29.26 1.75 -1.53
CA GLU A 385 -29.94 3.05 -1.37
C GLU A 385 -28.87 4.17 -1.41
N ILE A 386 -29.07 5.17 -2.29
CA ILE A 386 -28.15 6.32 -2.39
C ILE A 386 -28.40 7.24 -1.18
N PRO A 387 -27.40 7.47 -0.32
CA PRO A 387 -27.52 8.36 0.82
C PRO A 387 -27.70 9.80 0.38
N VAL A 388 -28.64 10.50 1.03
CA VAL A 388 -28.92 11.92 0.84
C VAL A 388 -28.67 12.64 2.16
N ILE A 389 -27.87 13.71 2.14
CA ILE A 389 -27.46 14.45 3.34
C ILE A 389 -27.71 15.94 3.11
N SER A 390 -28.46 16.58 4.02
CA SER A 390 -28.63 18.03 4.00
C SER A 390 -27.44 18.71 4.64
N ILE A 391 -26.88 19.69 3.93
CA ILE A 391 -25.72 20.47 4.36
C ILE A 391 -25.91 21.97 4.12
N SER A 392 -25.18 22.79 4.85
CA SER A 392 -24.91 24.18 4.47
C SER A 392 -23.39 24.40 4.42
N ALA A 393 -22.84 24.48 3.22
CA ALA A 393 -21.43 24.76 3.04
C ALA A 393 -21.05 26.17 3.54
N LYS A 394 -22.02 27.11 3.57
CA LYS A 394 -21.80 28.47 4.10
C LYS A 394 -21.69 28.50 5.62
N GLU A 395 -22.47 27.68 6.32
CA GLU A 395 -22.49 27.61 7.79
C GLU A 395 -21.69 26.41 8.33
N GLU A 396 -21.02 25.68 7.47
CA GLU A 396 -20.23 24.48 7.79
C GLU A 396 -21.02 23.38 8.50
N LYS A 397 -22.35 23.35 8.28
CA LYS A 397 -23.25 22.37 8.91
C LYS A 397 -23.40 21.10 8.06
N GLY A 398 -23.46 19.94 8.72
CA GLY A 398 -23.72 18.66 8.08
C GLY A 398 -22.47 17.94 7.56
N ILE A 399 -21.27 18.53 7.67
CA ILE A 399 -20.00 17.92 7.24
C ILE A 399 -19.69 16.66 8.07
N GLU A 400 -19.93 16.69 9.38
CA GLU A 400 -19.76 15.51 10.25
C GLU A 400 -20.64 14.32 9.83
N LYS A 401 -21.86 14.61 9.31
CA LYS A 401 -22.76 13.56 8.80
C LYS A 401 -22.21 12.96 7.50
N LEU A 402 -21.61 13.79 6.65
CA LEU A 402 -20.95 13.33 5.44
C LEU A 402 -19.75 12.43 5.80
N GLU A 403 -18.88 12.87 6.71
CA GLU A 403 -17.75 12.10 7.19
C GLU A 403 -18.18 10.73 7.73
N LYS A 404 -19.17 10.72 8.64
CA LYS A 404 -19.71 9.48 9.20
C LYS A 404 -20.24 8.55 8.11
N LYS A 405 -20.97 9.10 7.12
CA LYS A 405 -21.54 8.29 6.04
C LYS A 405 -20.48 7.73 5.11
N LEU A 406 -19.43 8.49 4.80
CA LEU A 406 -18.30 8.01 4.02
C LEU A 406 -17.53 6.92 4.78
N LYS A 407 -17.31 7.08 6.09
CA LYS A 407 -16.73 6.01 6.92
C LYS A 407 -17.58 4.73 6.87
N GLU A 408 -18.89 4.84 6.98
CA GLU A 408 -19.79 3.69 6.82
C GLU A 408 -19.70 3.05 5.43
N MET A 409 -19.55 3.82 4.37
CA MET A 409 -19.51 3.31 2.98
C MET A 409 -18.19 2.61 2.64
N PHE A 410 -17.07 3.14 3.12
CA PHE A 410 -15.73 2.71 2.72
C PHE A 410 -14.94 1.97 3.80
N LEU A 411 -15.34 2.12 5.07
CA LEU A 411 -14.66 1.49 6.21
C LEU A 411 -15.55 0.48 6.97
N ASN A 412 -16.80 0.26 6.53
CA ASN A 412 -17.69 -0.74 7.15
C ASN A 412 -17.15 -2.17 6.92
N GLY A 413 -16.71 -2.79 7.99
CA GLY A 413 -16.02 -4.07 8.07
C GLY A 413 -14.67 -3.98 8.79
N ILE A 414 -14.15 -2.76 8.98
CA ILE A 414 -12.90 -2.49 9.71
C ILE A 414 -13.24 -2.09 11.15
N VAL A 415 -14.00 -2.94 11.86
CA VAL A 415 -14.47 -2.63 13.23
C VAL A 415 -13.43 -2.96 14.30
N SER A 416 -12.38 -3.72 13.97
CA SER A 416 -11.28 -3.99 14.90
C SER A 416 -9.97 -4.18 14.14
N PHE A 417 -9.09 -3.19 14.22
CA PHE A 417 -7.75 -3.24 13.61
C PHE A 417 -6.80 -4.26 14.23
N ASN A 418 -7.18 -4.88 15.36
CA ASN A 418 -6.26 -5.72 16.11
C ASN A 418 -6.00 -7.10 15.48
N ASP A 419 -6.86 -7.59 14.55
CA ASP A 419 -6.73 -8.96 14.02
C ASP A 419 -6.99 -9.10 12.50
N GLN A 420 -7.38 -8.05 11.79
CA GLN A 420 -7.64 -8.19 10.34
C GLN A 420 -6.41 -7.85 9.50
N ILE A 421 -6.02 -8.82 8.66
CA ILE A 421 -4.99 -8.65 7.65
C ILE A 421 -5.56 -7.76 6.55
N CYS A 422 -5.00 -6.56 6.40
CA CYS A 422 -5.39 -5.62 5.35
C CYS A 422 -4.35 -5.66 4.24
N ILE A 423 -4.74 -6.14 3.06
CA ILE A 423 -3.89 -6.16 1.86
C ILE A 423 -4.09 -4.83 1.14
N SER A 424 -3.00 -4.12 0.86
CA SER A 424 -3.03 -2.82 0.20
C SER A 424 -2.39 -2.83 -1.20
N ASN A 425 -1.74 -3.94 -1.58
CA ASN A 425 -0.92 -4.03 -2.79
C ASN A 425 -1.63 -4.88 -3.86
N VAL A 426 -1.75 -4.32 -5.08
CA VAL A 426 -2.35 -5.00 -6.25
C VAL A 426 -1.61 -6.30 -6.60
N ARG A 427 -0.29 -6.34 -6.49
CA ARG A 427 0.52 -7.55 -6.72
C ARG A 427 0.11 -8.68 -5.78
N GLN A 428 0.00 -8.35 -4.48
CA GLN A 428 -0.42 -9.32 -3.46
C GLN A 428 -1.85 -9.81 -3.71
N LYS A 429 -2.78 -8.89 -4.07
CA LYS A 429 -4.16 -9.24 -4.43
C LYS A 429 -4.22 -10.19 -5.62
N ASN A 430 -3.45 -9.93 -6.68
CA ASN A 430 -3.42 -10.80 -7.86
C ASN A 430 -2.87 -12.19 -7.51
N ALA A 431 -1.79 -12.27 -6.75
CA ALA A 431 -1.23 -13.55 -6.33
C ALA A 431 -2.20 -14.37 -5.45
N LEU A 432 -3.01 -13.70 -4.61
CA LEU A 432 -4.08 -14.37 -3.85
C LEU A 432 -5.21 -14.87 -4.76
N ALA A 433 -5.58 -14.09 -5.77
CA ALA A 433 -6.61 -14.50 -6.74
C ALA A 433 -6.15 -15.69 -7.60
N ASP A 434 -4.87 -15.71 -8.01
CA ASP A 434 -4.28 -16.84 -8.73
C ASP A 434 -4.28 -18.10 -7.84
N ALA A 435 -3.93 -17.98 -6.56
CA ALA A 435 -3.98 -19.08 -5.61
C ALA A 435 -5.42 -19.58 -5.37
N GLU A 436 -6.39 -18.67 -5.25
CA GLU A 436 -7.81 -19.01 -5.10
C GLU A 436 -8.33 -19.77 -6.32
N GLU A 437 -7.98 -19.32 -7.54
CA GLU A 437 -8.35 -20.00 -8.79
C GLU A 437 -7.79 -21.43 -8.84
N SER A 438 -6.52 -21.60 -8.47
CA SER A 438 -5.88 -22.92 -8.41
C SER A 438 -6.57 -23.84 -7.37
N MET A 439 -6.88 -23.33 -6.17
CA MET A 439 -7.62 -24.09 -5.15
C MET A 439 -9.04 -24.45 -5.62
N LYS A 440 -9.72 -23.61 -6.37
CA LYS A 440 -11.03 -23.95 -6.98
C LYS A 440 -10.91 -25.10 -8.00
N LYS A 441 -9.82 -25.14 -8.78
CA LYS A 441 -9.54 -26.27 -9.68
C LYS A 441 -9.32 -27.57 -8.92
N VAL A 442 -8.67 -27.53 -7.74
CA VAL A 442 -8.57 -28.71 -6.85
C VAL A 442 -9.97 -29.23 -6.49
N VAL A 443 -10.87 -28.35 -6.03
CA VAL A 443 -12.26 -28.70 -5.70
C VAL A 443 -13.02 -29.28 -6.90
N GLU A 444 -12.88 -28.67 -8.08
CA GLU A 444 -13.49 -29.14 -9.33
C GLU A 444 -12.97 -30.54 -9.71
N SER A 445 -11.67 -30.77 -9.61
CA SER A 445 -11.04 -32.05 -9.93
C SER A 445 -11.51 -33.18 -8.97
N ILE A 446 -11.63 -32.89 -7.66
CA ILE A 446 -12.15 -33.78 -6.66
C ILE A 446 -13.62 -34.15 -7.00
N ASN A 447 -14.47 -33.15 -7.25
CA ASN A 447 -15.89 -33.36 -7.57
C ASN A 447 -16.11 -34.12 -8.90
N ALA A 448 -15.16 -33.98 -9.83
CA ALA A 448 -15.18 -34.73 -11.09
C ALA A 448 -14.62 -36.16 -10.95
N GLY A 449 -14.14 -36.56 -9.78
CA GLY A 449 -13.55 -37.89 -9.53
C GLY A 449 -12.26 -38.10 -10.36
N MET A 450 -11.46 -37.05 -10.55
CA MET A 450 -10.18 -37.17 -11.27
C MET A 450 -9.14 -37.90 -10.42
N PRO A 451 -8.13 -38.54 -11.04
CA PRO A 451 -6.99 -39.12 -10.31
C PRO A 451 -6.26 -38.10 -9.43
N GLU A 452 -5.71 -38.56 -8.32
CA GLU A 452 -5.11 -37.76 -7.26
C GLU A 452 -3.85 -36.96 -7.70
N ASP A 453 -3.14 -37.43 -8.71
CA ASP A 453 -2.01 -36.73 -9.31
C ASP A 453 -2.39 -35.38 -9.93
N PHE A 454 -3.64 -35.21 -10.35
CA PHE A 454 -4.13 -33.92 -10.83
C PHE A 454 -4.26 -32.89 -9.71
N TYR A 455 -4.63 -33.32 -8.49
CA TYR A 455 -4.75 -32.40 -7.35
C TYR A 455 -3.40 -31.78 -6.96
N SER A 456 -2.30 -32.57 -7.04
CA SER A 456 -0.96 -32.10 -6.70
C SER A 456 -0.49 -30.93 -7.57
N ILE A 457 -0.87 -30.92 -8.86
CA ILE A 457 -0.48 -29.85 -9.79
C ILE A 457 -1.11 -28.53 -9.35
N ASP A 458 -2.44 -28.51 -9.18
CA ASP A 458 -3.16 -27.28 -8.81
C ASP A 458 -2.82 -26.83 -7.37
N LEU A 459 -2.56 -27.77 -6.44
CA LEU A 459 -2.05 -27.47 -5.09
C LEU A 459 -0.69 -26.76 -5.14
N MET A 460 0.22 -27.24 -6.00
CA MET A 460 1.54 -26.63 -6.16
C MET A 460 1.47 -25.27 -6.85
N ASP A 461 0.59 -25.08 -7.82
CA ASP A 461 0.36 -23.77 -8.44
C ASP A 461 -0.12 -22.75 -7.39
N ALA A 462 -1.07 -23.13 -6.52
CA ALA A 462 -1.51 -22.28 -5.41
C ALA A 462 -0.35 -21.98 -4.42
N TYR A 463 0.46 -22.99 -4.10
CA TYR A 463 1.63 -22.83 -3.22
C TYR A 463 2.66 -21.85 -3.78
N GLU A 464 2.95 -21.91 -5.09
CA GLU A 464 3.89 -21.00 -5.77
C GLU A 464 3.35 -19.59 -5.86
N ALA A 465 2.06 -19.42 -6.21
CA ALA A 465 1.40 -18.12 -6.24
C ALA A 465 1.49 -17.42 -4.88
N LEU A 466 1.21 -18.11 -3.79
CA LEU A 466 1.36 -17.59 -2.43
C LEU A 466 2.81 -17.29 -2.07
N GLY A 467 3.77 -18.10 -2.52
CA GLY A 467 5.20 -17.87 -2.34
C GLY A 467 5.71 -16.58 -2.98
N SER A 468 5.07 -16.16 -4.07
CA SER A 468 5.39 -14.90 -4.73
C SER A 468 5.09 -13.66 -3.85
N ILE A 469 4.14 -13.75 -2.91
CA ILE A 469 3.81 -12.66 -1.98
C ILE A 469 4.97 -12.38 -1.04
N THR A 470 5.58 -13.43 -0.50
CA THR A 470 6.73 -13.32 0.43
C THR A 470 8.08 -13.17 -0.29
N GLY A 471 8.10 -13.39 -1.61
CA GLY A 471 9.30 -13.24 -2.44
C GLY A 471 10.11 -14.52 -2.61
N GLU A 472 9.57 -15.70 -2.27
CA GLU A 472 10.30 -16.97 -2.35
C GLU A 472 10.46 -17.47 -3.80
N SER A 473 9.52 -17.15 -4.69
CA SER A 473 9.48 -17.57 -6.10
C SER A 473 9.59 -16.41 -7.09
N VAL A 474 10.11 -15.25 -6.66
CA VAL A 474 10.14 -14.02 -7.45
C VAL A 474 11.47 -13.87 -8.21
N GLY A 475 11.39 -13.55 -9.51
CA GLY A 475 12.58 -13.27 -10.34
C GLY A 475 13.23 -11.93 -9.99
N GLU A 476 14.53 -11.81 -10.34
CA GLU A 476 15.34 -10.61 -10.05
C GLU A 476 14.77 -9.34 -10.68
N ASP A 477 14.20 -9.44 -11.88
CA ASP A 477 13.62 -8.28 -12.59
C ASP A 477 12.43 -7.68 -11.83
N LEU A 478 11.52 -8.51 -11.28
CA LEU A 478 10.38 -8.05 -10.50
C LEU A 478 10.84 -7.43 -9.16
N VAL A 479 11.82 -8.01 -8.51
CA VAL A 479 12.43 -7.44 -7.29
C VAL A 479 13.01 -6.06 -7.60
N ASN A 480 13.77 -5.91 -8.69
CA ASN A 480 14.32 -4.63 -9.11
C ASN A 480 13.22 -3.59 -9.41
N GLU A 481 12.14 -3.98 -10.09
CA GLU A 481 11.02 -3.10 -10.37
C GLU A 481 10.35 -2.60 -9.09
N ILE A 482 10.07 -3.49 -8.14
CA ILE A 482 9.45 -3.12 -6.86
C ILE A 482 10.30 -2.07 -6.13
N PHE A 483 11.60 -2.34 -5.97
CA PHE A 483 12.49 -1.45 -5.24
C PHE A 483 12.80 -0.14 -5.97
N SER A 484 12.69 -0.08 -7.30
CA SER A 484 12.86 1.16 -8.07
C SER A 484 11.85 2.26 -7.71
N LYS A 485 10.71 1.88 -7.15
CA LYS A 485 9.64 2.80 -6.70
C LYS A 485 9.88 3.38 -5.30
N PHE A 486 10.94 2.94 -4.62
CA PHE A 486 11.28 3.41 -3.28
C PHE A 486 12.07 4.72 -3.31
N CYS A 487 12.03 5.46 -2.19
CA CYS A 487 12.84 6.65 -2.02
C CYS A 487 14.33 6.32 -1.94
N MET A 488 15.19 7.24 -2.40
CA MET A 488 16.64 7.15 -2.16
C MET A 488 16.93 7.21 -0.65
N GLY A 489 17.88 6.40 -0.18
CA GLY A 489 18.24 6.34 1.23
C GLY A 489 17.42 5.38 2.10
N LYS A 490 16.54 4.60 1.46
CA LYS A 490 15.73 3.52 2.08
C LYS A 490 15.98 2.19 1.39
#